data_b24f7d4d562b6bfb8f57917d04112f0b
#
_entry.id   b24f7d4d562b6bfb8f57917d04112f0b
#
_cell.length_a   1.000
_cell.length_b   1.000
_cell.length_c   1.000
_cell.angle_alpha   90.00
_cell.angle_beta   90.00
_cell.angle_gamma   90.00
#
_symmetry.space_group_name_H-M   'P 1'
#
loop_
_entity.id
_entity.type
_entity.pdbx_description
1 polymer ?
#
loop_
_entity_poly.entity_id
_entity_poly.type
_entity_poly.pdbx_seq_one_letter_code
_entity_poly.pdbx_strand_id
1 'polypeptide(L)'
;IEKSSGNRSGKLLDIGCGAGHFLQAMKKTGWIVQGVDVSEKARKLVSNTFNLDVKSPLDWLSSDEKYDVVTCWHSLEHIHEPWVYLDKIRTHLNPEGVLVVALPNYNSTDAKRYGSGWAAYDTPRHLYHFTTESMEKIASSCGFSIQSMHKMNFDSFYVSILSARHMGKSFISGVLNGFISWLSAMFNREKCSSLIYIMK
;
A
#
# COMPACT_ATOMS: atom_id res chain seq x y z
N ILE A 1 -9.24 -7.18 -4.93
CA ILE A 1 -9.71 -6.15 -5.86
C ILE A 1 -11.15 -6.46 -6.29
N GLU A 2 -11.41 -7.56 -6.99
CA GLU A 2 -12.74 -7.90 -7.55
C GLU A 2 -13.86 -7.87 -6.51
N LYS A 3 -13.62 -8.41 -5.30
CA LYS A 3 -14.61 -8.38 -4.21
C LYS A 3 -14.88 -6.97 -3.68
N SER A 4 -13.90 -6.09 -3.74
CA SER A 4 -13.98 -4.76 -3.16
C SER A 4 -14.57 -3.73 -4.13
N SER A 5 -14.29 -3.86 -5.43
CA SER A 5 -14.82 -2.99 -6.48
C SER A 5 -16.18 -3.46 -7.01
N GLY A 6 -16.55 -4.73 -6.78
CA GLY A 6 -17.69 -5.37 -7.43
C GLY A 6 -17.47 -5.67 -8.92
N ASN A 7 -16.34 -5.27 -9.48
CA ASN A 7 -16.00 -5.42 -10.89
C ASN A 7 -14.98 -6.54 -11.09
N ARG A 8 -15.16 -7.35 -12.12
CA ARG A 8 -14.19 -8.38 -12.55
C ARG A 8 -13.21 -7.86 -13.60
N SER A 9 -13.45 -6.70 -14.17
CA SER A 9 -12.61 -6.01 -15.14
C SER A 9 -12.93 -4.52 -15.10
N GLY A 10 -12.04 -3.70 -15.64
CA GLY A 10 -12.14 -2.25 -15.67
C GLY A 10 -10.79 -1.62 -15.85
N LYS A 11 -10.67 -0.33 -15.58
CA LYS A 11 -9.42 0.41 -15.63
C LYS A 11 -8.81 0.56 -14.24
N LEU A 12 -7.59 0.07 -14.06
CA LEU A 12 -6.86 0.07 -12.78
C LEU A 12 -5.58 0.90 -12.90
N LEU A 13 -5.38 1.78 -11.92
CA LEU A 13 -4.12 2.51 -11.70
C LEU A 13 -3.40 1.97 -10.46
N ASP A 14 -2.09 1.75 -10.57
CA ASP A 14 -1.24 1.40 -9.43
C ASP A 14 -0.19 2.48 -9.19
N ILE A 15 -0.29 3.18 -8.05
CA ILE A 15 0.61 4.27 -7.66
C ILE A 15 1.77 3.72 -6.83
N GLY A 16 3.00 3.94 -7.32
CA GLY A 16 4.20 3.30 -6.78
C GLY A 16 4.33 1.85 -7.25
N CYS A 17 4.10 1.61 -8.55
CA CYS A 17 3.99 0.25 -9.10
C CYS A 17 5.31 -0.56 -9.09
N GLY A 18 6.44 0.06 -8.78
CA GLY A 18 7.74 -0.57 -8.64
C GLY A 18 8.12 -1.43 -9.85
N ALA A 19 8.33 -2.74 -9.62
CA ALA A 19 8.70 -3.69 -10.68
C ALA A 19 7.53 -4.16 -11.56
N GLY A 20 6.30 -3.70 -11.31
CA GLY A 20 5.12 -3.95 -12.13
C GLY A 20 4.49 -5.34 -12.04
N HIS A 21 4.91 -6.18 -11.09
CA HIS A 21 4.39 -7.53 -10.95
C HIS A 21 2.89 -7.55 -10.64
N PHE A 22 2.41 -6.61 -9.82
CA PHE A 22 0.99 -6.48 -9.52
C PHE A 22 0.20 -6.08 -10.78
N LEU A 23 0.67 -5.08 -11.53
CA LEU A 23 0.06 -4.67 -12.80
C LEU A 23 -0.03 -5.84 -13.79
N GLN A 24 1.06 -6.60 -13.93
CA GLN A 24 1.09 -7.77 -14.80
C GLN A 24 0.08 -8.86 -14.36
N ALA A 25 -0.06 -9.08 -13.06
CA ALA A 25 -1.05 -10.02 -12.52
C ALA A 25 -2.48 -9.55 -12.83
N MET A 26 -2.79 -8.27 -12.62
CA MET A 26 -4.10 -7.70 -12.90
C MET A 26 -4.44 -7.71 -14.40
N LYS A 27 -3.46 -7.41 -15.28
CA LYS A 27 -3.63 -7.52 -16.73
C LYS A 27 -4.03 -8.93 -17.17
N LYS A 28 -3.41 -9.97 -16.58
CA LYS A 28 -3.76 -11.37 -16.87
C LYS A 28 -5.19 -11.74 -16.47
N THR A 29 -5.77 -11.04 -15.52
CA THR A 29 -7.18 -11.24 -15.11
C THR A 29 -8.17 -10.35 -15.86
N GLY A 30 -7.73 -9.63 -16.90
CA GLY A 30 -8.60 -8.87 -17.79
C GLY A 30 -8.75 -7.38 -17.45
N TRP A 31 -7.94 -6.84 -16.53
CA TRP A 31 -7.92 -5.41 -16.23
C TRP A 31 -7.12 -4.64 -17.27
N ILE A 32 -7.59 -3.44 -17.62
CA ILE A 32 -6.79 -2.43 -18.31
C ILE A 32 -5.97 -1.72 -17.24
N VAL A 33 -4.64 -1.90 -17.28
CA VAL A 33 -3.77 -1.44 -16.20
C VAL A 33 -2.86 -0.31 -16.63
N GLN A 34 -2.61 0.61 -15.71
CA GLN A 34 -1.62 1.67 -15.84
C GLN A 34 -0.85 1.80 -14.53
N GLY A 35 0.45 2.09 -14.61
CA GLY A 35 1.28 2.35 -13.45
C GLY A 35 1.68 3.81 -13.32
N VAL A 36 2.02 4.21 -12.09
CA VAL A 36 2.74 5.45 -11.80
C VAL A 36 3.91 5.11 -10.91
N ASP A 37 5.10 5.61 -11.25
CA ASP A 37 6.29 5.46 -10.40
C ASP A 37 7.22 6.66 -10.55
N VAL A 38 7.83 7.11 -9.46
CA VAL A 38 8.80 8.20 -9.45
C VAL A 38 10.11 7.80 -10.13
N SER A 39 10.49 6.53 -10.03
CA SER A 39 11.73 6.00 -10.58
C SER A 39 11.64 5.77 -12.09
N GLU A 40 12.37 6.56 -12.87
CA GLU A 40 12.49 6.35 -14.32
C GLU A 40 12.99 4.93 -14.65
N LYS A 41 13.92 4.41 -13.84
CA LYS A 41 14.43 3.04 -14.00
C LYS A 41 13.32 2.00 -13.82
N ALA A 42 12.44 2.18 -12.82
CA ALA A 42 11.29 1.30 -12.60
C ALA A 42 10.32 1.39 -13.79
N ARG A 43 9.98 2.60 -14.25
CA ARG A 43 9.10 2.80 -15.41
C ARG A 43 9.63 2.11 -16.67
N LYS A 44 10.92 2.29 -16.98
CA LYS A 44 11.58 1.63 -18.12
C LYS A 44 11.58 0.10 -17.98
N LEU A 45 11.86 -0.42 -16.76
CA LEU A 45 11.84 -1.85 -16.50
C LEU A 45 10.46 -2.45 -16.79
N VAL A 46 9.40 -1.86 -16.26
CA VAL A 46 8.03 -2.34 -16.44
C VAL A 46 7.60 -2.29 -17.90
N SER A 47 7.89 -1.18 -18.59
CA SER A 47 7.59 -1.03 -20.01
C SER A 47 8.31 -2.08 -20.86
N ASN A 48 9.61 -2.28 -20.64
CA ASN A 48 10.41 -3.23 -21.42
C ASN A 48 10.07 -4.69 -21.11
N THR A 49 9.73 -5.02 -19.83
CA THR A 49 9.51 -6.41 -19.42
C THR A 49 8.09 -6.88 -19.69
N PHE A 50 7.10 -6.01 -19.48
CA PHE A 50 5.68 -6.39 -19.53
C PHE A 50 4.88 -5.68 -20.61
N ASN A 51 5.50 -4.75 -21.34
CA ASN A 51 4.83 -3.88 -22.32
C ASN A 51 3.59 -3.21 -21.67
N LEU A 52 3.82 -2.54 -20.53
CA LEU A 52 2.81 -1.81 -19.77
C LEU A 52 3.12 -0.31 -19.78
N ASP A 53 2.06 0.50 -19.79
CA ASP A 53 2.17 1.95 -19.65
C ASP A 53 2.42 2.33 -18.19
N VAL A 54 3.51 3.09 -17.95
CA VAL A 54 3.86 3.61 -16.62
C VAL A 54 4.25 5.07 -16.75
N LYS A 55 3.44 5.93 -16.14
CA LYS A 55 3.64 7.39 -16.16
C LYS A 55 4.57 7.85 -15.04
N SER A 56 5.17 9.02 -15.23
CA SER A 56 5.72 9.76 -14.11
C SER A 56 4.60 10.36 -13.24
N PRO A 57 4.86 10.69 -11.96
CA PRO A 57 3.88 11.39 -11.13
C PRO A 57 3.38 12.69 -11.76
N LEU A 58 4.25 13.47 -12.39
CA LEU A 58 3.88 14.73 -13.03
C LEU A 58 2.93 14.51 -14.22
N ASP A 59 3.23 13.51 -15.08
CA ASP A 59 2.38 13.19 -16.22
C ASP A 59 1.00 12.70 -15.79
N TRP A 60 0.96 11.89 -14.72
CA TRP A 60 -0.31 11.43 -14.17
C TRP A 60 -1.10 12.57 -13.52
N LEU A 61 -0.46 13.41 -12.70
CA LEU A 61 -1.11 14.55 -12.05
C LEU A 61 -1.73 15.54 -13.07
N SER A 62 -1.15 15.63 -14.26
CA SER A 62 -1.63 16.48 -15.35
C SER A 62 -2.68 15.80 -16.25
N SER A 63 -2.99 14.52 -16.03
CA SER A 63 -3.96 13.80 -16.85
C SER A 63 -5.39 13.93 -16.31
N ASP A 64 -6.39 13.65 -17.17
CA ASP A 64 -7.82 13.64 -16.81
C ASP A 64 -8.42 12.22 -16.90
N GLU A 65 -7.54 11.19 -16.92
CA GLU A 65 -7.98 9.81 -17.03
C GLU A 65 -8.74 9.36 -15.78
N LYS A 66 -9.75 8.49 -15.99
CA LYS A 66 -10.56 7.94 -14.91
C LYS A 66 -10.30 6.45 -14.73
N TYR A 67 -10.45 5.99 -13.50
CA TYR A 67 -10.17 4.60 -13.11
C TYR A 67 -11.33 4.05 -12.26
N ASP A 68 -11.56 2.75 -12.41
CA ASP A 68 -12.51 2.02 -11.56
C ASP A 68 -11.86 1.60 -10.23
N VAL A 69 -10.53 1.41 -10.27
CA VAL A 69 -9.74 1.09 -9.09
C VAL A 69 -8.42 1.84 -9.13
N VAL A 70 -8.06 2.44 -8.01
CA VAL A 70 -6.70 2.96 -7.77
C VAL A 70 -6.10 2.17 -6.60
N THR A 71 -4.84 1.76 -6.73
CA THR A 71 -4.11 1.03 -5.68
C THR A 71 -2.84 1.77 -5.28
N CYS A 72 -2.51 1.69 -3.99
CA CYS A 72 -1.25 2.16 -3.40
C CYS A 72 -0.73 1.06 -2.46
N TRP A 73 0.21 0.24 -2.93
CA TRP A 73 0.80 -0.84 -2.14
C TRP A 73 2.11 -0.37 -1.53
N HIS A 74 2.13 -0.06 -0.24
CA HIS A 74 3.32 0.44 0.46
C HIS A 74 4.01 1.58 -0.32
N SER A 75 3.24 2.58 -0.70
CA SER A 75 3.72 3.72 -1.48
C SER A 75 3.29 5.07 -0.89
N LEU A 76 2.13 5.16 -0.23
CA LEU A 76 1.61 6.41 0.30
C LEU A 76 2.50 6.99 1.41
N GLU A 77 3.14 6.14 2.21
CA GLU A 77 4.08 6.52 3.27
C GLU A 77 5.37 7.18 2.77
N HIS A 78 5.68 7.04 1.47
CA HIS A 78 6.83 7.66 0.82
C HIS A 78 6.52 9.02 0.17
N ILE A 79 5.24 9.38 0.07
CA ILE A 79 4.79 10.59 -0.63
C ILE A 79 4.89 11.79 0.29
N HIS A 80 5.55 12.89 -0.14
CA HIS A 80 5.74 14.09 0.68
C HIS A 80 4.42 14.76 1.07
N GLU A 81 3.44 14.79 0.16
CA GLU A 81 2.14 15.40 0.36
C GLU A 81 1.02 14.39 0.06
N PRO A 82 0.82 13.39 0.94
CA PRO A 82 -0.13 12.30 0.69
C PRO A 82 -1.57 12.79 0.51
N TRP A 83 -1.96 13.89 1.16
CA TRP A 83 -3.28 14.53 0.98
C TRP A 83 -3.49 15.05 -0.45
N VAL A 84 -2.47 15.65 -1.07
CA VAL A 84 -2.55 16.11 -2.48
C VAL A 84 -2.77 14.93 -3.43
N TYR A 85 -2.08 13.80 -3.16
CA TYR A 85 -2.30 12.58 -3.94
C TYR A 85 -3.69 11.99 -3.73
N LEU A 86 -4.18 11.94 -2.49
CA LEU A 86 -5.52 11.46 -2.19
C LEU A 86 -6.60 12.33 -2.85
N ASP A 87 -6.50 13.65 -2.79
CA ASP A 87 -7.41 14.56 -3.47
C ASP A 87 -7.39 14.32 -4.99
N LYS A 88 -6.20 14.17 -5.57
CA LYS A 88 -6.08 13.90 -7.00
C LYS A 88 -6.64 12.52 -7.36
N ILE A 89 -6.37 11.48 -6.57
CA ILE A 89 -6.96 10.15 -6.75
C ILE A 89 -8.48 10.24 -6.77
N ARG A 90 -9.09 11.00 -5.85
CA ARG A 90 -10.54 11.19 -5.80
C ARG A 90 -11.07 11.78 -7.10
N THR A 91 -10.37 12.75 -7.69
CA THR A 91 -10.77 13.33 -8.99
C THR A 91 -10.57 12.36 -10.16
N HIS A 92 -9.73 11.33 -10.02
CA HIS A 92 -9.45 10.32 -11.06
C HIS A 92 -10.29 9.03 -10.90
N LEU A 93 -11.02 8.87 -9.81
CA LEU A 93 -11.94 7.75 -9.66
C LEU A 93 -13.23 7.99 -10.43
N ASN A 94 -13.75 6.93 -11.02
CA ASN A 94 -15.15 6.88 -11.51
C ASN A 94 -16.12 6.98 -10.31
N PRO A 95 -17.39 7.33 -10.51
CA PRO A 95 -18.37 7.53 -9.41
C PRO A 95 -18.46 6.35 -8.43
N GLU A 96 -18.35 5.11 -8.93
CA GLU A 96 -18.33 3.88 -8.13
C GLU A 96 -16.92 3.32 -7.90
N GLY A 97 -15.91 4.12 -8.26
CA GLY A 97 -14.50 3.73 -8.15
C GLY A 97 -14.05 3.51 -6.71
N VAL A 98 -13.02 2.70 -6.56
CA VAL A 98 -12.50 2.27 -5.25
C VAL A 98 -11.01 2.57 -5.15
N LEU A 99 -10.62 3.16 -4.02
CA LEU A 99 -9.22 3.30 -3.64
C LEU A 99 -8.81 2.19 -2.65
N VAL A 100 -7.71 1.51 -2.95
CA VAL A 100 -7.13 0.46 -2.10
C VAL A 100 -5.74 0.92 -1.66
N VAL A 101 -5.53 1.08 -0.37
CA VAL A 101 -4.24 1.50 0.20
C VAL A 101 -3.74 0.46 1.19
N ALA A 102 -2.53 -0.02 1.01
CA ALA A 102 -1.84 -0.88 1.97
C ALA A 102 -0.70 -0.11 2.63
N LEU A 103 -0.64 -0.13 3.96
CA LEU A 103 0.33 0.63 4.76
C LEU A 103 0.83 -0.16 5.95
N PRO A 104 2.11 0.05 6.37
CA PRO A 104 2.58 -0.38 7.66
C PRO A 104 1.77 0.28 8.78
N ASN A 105 1.45 -0.49 9.81
CA ASN A 105 0.64 -0.01 10.92
C ASN A 105 1.50 0.25 12.15
N TYR A 106 1.67 1.52 12.48
CA TYR A 106 2.46 1.97 13.63
C TYR A 106 1.94 1.45 14.98
N ASN A 107 0.64 1.12 15.09
CA ASN A 107 0.01 0.55 16.28
C ASN A 107 0.09 -0.98 16.36
N SER A 108 0.81 -1.62 15.43
CA SER A 108 0.94 -3.08 15.37
C SER A 108 1.65 -3.66 16.60
N THR A 109 1.47 -4.95 16.81
CA THR A 109 2.14 -5.68 17.90
C THR A 109 3.66 -5.71 17.71
N ASP A 110 4.14 -5.93 16.50
CA ASP A 110 5.57 -5.94 16.18
C ASP A 110 6.19 -4.53 16.30
N ALA A 111 5.52 -3.46 15.87
CA ALA A 111 5.98 -2.10 16.08
C ALA A 111 6.23 -1.81 17.57
N LYS A 112 5.28 -2.18 18.44
CA LYS A 112 5.40 -2.01 19.89
C LYS A 112 6.52 -2.86 20.50
N ARG A 113 6.72 -4.10 20.01
CA ARG A 113 7.72 -5.02 20.52
C ARG A 113 9.15 -4.64 20.14
N TYR A 114 9.34 -4.10 18.93
CA TYR A 114 10.65 -3.71 18.42
C TYR A 114 11.01 -2.26 18.75
N GLY A 115 10.03 -1.41 19.05
CA GLY A 115 10.27 0.00 19.35
C GLY A 115 11.06 0.68 18.22
N SER A 116 12.12 1.38 18.56
CA SER A 116 12.99 2.06 17.56
C SER A 116 13.69 1.13 16.58
N GLY A 117 13.75 -0.17 16.86
CA GLY A 117 14.31 -1.19 15.96
C GLY A 117 13.30 -1.78 14.97
N TRP A 118 12.07 -1.28 14.94
CA TRP A 118 11.07 -1.78 14.00
C TRP A 118 11.44 -1.45 12.56
N ALA A 119 11.57 -2.48 11.70
CA ALA A 119 12.08 -2.32 10.35
C ALA A 119 11.17 -1.47 9.45
N ALA A 120 9.85 -1.45 9.71
CA ALA A 120 8.94 -0.65 8.92
C ALA A 120 8.93 0.85 9.31
N TYR A 121 9.78 1.30 10.23
CA TYR A 121 10.12 2.73 10.29
C TYR A 121 10.81 3.19 9.01
N ASP A 122 11.70 2.37 8.45
CA ASP A 122 12.40 2.56 7.19
C ASP A 122 12.82 4.03 6.91
N THR A 123 13.30 4.72 7.95
CA THR A 123 13.73 6.12 7.85
C THR A 123 15.06 6.23 7.10
N PRO A 124 15.26 7.23 6.22
CA PRO A 124 14.33 8.35 5.92
C PRO A 124 13.35 8.09 4.76
N ARG A 125 13.20 6.85 4.27
CA ARG A 125 12.33 6.54 3.11
C ARG A 125 10.85 6.67 3.44
N HIS A 126 10.41 6.16 4.62
CA HIS A 126 9.07 6.40 5.13
C HIS A 126 9.01 7.78 5.76
N LEU A 127 8.26 8.68 5.16
CA LEU A 127 8.05 10.05 5.63
C LEU A 127 6.93 10.11 6.67
N TYR A 128 6.00 9.16 6.62
CA TYR A 128 4.85 9.06 7.51
C TYR A 128 4.70 7.67 8.09
N HIS A 129 4.22 7.62 9.33
CA HIS A 129 3.89 6.37 10.03
C HIS A 129 2.41 6.40 10.40
N PHE A 130 1.62 5.59 9.73
CA PHE A 130 0.17 5.60 9.87
C PHE A 130 -0.31 4.69 10.99
N THR A 131 -1.32 5.16 11.72
CA THR A 131 -2.22 4.36 12.55
C THR A 131 -3.57 4.31 11.86
N THR A 132 -4.46 3.41 12.30
CA THR A 132 -5.85 3.38 11.81
C THR A 132 -6.51 4.74 11.96
N GLU A 133 -6.36 5.38 13.13
CA GLU A 133 -6.94 6.70 13.41
C GLU A 133 -6.38 7.80 12.49
N SER A 134 -5.06 7.83 12.25
CA SER A 134 -4.47 8.83 11.36
C SER A 134 -4.87 8.60 9.90
N MET A 135 -5.04 7.34 9.49
CA MET A 135 -5.53 7.00 8.14
C MET A 135 -7.00 7.40 7.96
N GLU A 136 -7.85 7.20 8.97
CA GLU A 136 -9.24 7.67 8.96
C GLU A 136 -9.32 9.19 8.84
N LYS A 137 -8.50 9.91 9.60
CA LYS A 137 -8.47 11.39 9.55
C LYS A 137 -8.07 11.91 8.17
N ILE A 138 -6.96 11.41 7.59
CA ILE A 138 -6.51 11.87 6.28
C ILE A 138 -7.49 11.46 5.17
N ALA A 139 -8.02 10.25 5.19
CA ALA A 139 -9.03 9.79 4.24
C ALA A 139 -10.25 10.70 4.27
N SER A 140 -10.80 10.97 5.46
CA SER A 140 -11.97 11.81 5.67
C SER A 140 -11.74 13.25 5.21
N SER A 141 -10.56 13.83 5.49
CA SER A 141 -10.21 15.19 5.06
C SER A 141 -10.13 15.32 3.53
N CYS A 142 -9.81 14.24 2.81
CA CYS A 142 -9.78 14.17 1.36
C CYS A 142 -11.11 13.65 0.75
N GLY A 143 -12.17 13.54 1.55
CA GLY A 143 -13.50 13.14 1.11
C GLY A 143 -13.66 11.65 0.83
N PHE A 144 -12.80 10.80 1.39
CA PHE A 144 -12.94 9.35 1.36
C PHE A 144 -13.59 8.82 2.63
N SER A 145 -14.35 7.74 2.50
CA SER A 145 -14.84 6.94 3.61
C SER A 145 -14.25 5.53 3.56
N ILE A 146 -13.71 5.04 4.69
CA ILE A 146 -13.19 3.67 4.76
C ILE A 146 -14.37 2.69 4.83
N GLN A 147 -14.52 1.89 3.79
CA GLN A 147 -15.58 0.89 3.67
C GLN A 147 -15.24 -0.42 4.39
N SER A 148 -13.97 -0.81 4.30
CA SER A 148 -13.47 -1.99 5.00
C SER A 148 -11.97 -1.93 5.19
N MET A 149 -11.50 -2.71 6.18
CA MET A 149 -10.09 -2.85 6.50
C MET A 149 -9.71 -4.33 6.58
N HIS A 150 -8.63 -4.71 5.93
CA HIS A 150 -8.15 -6.09 5.87
C HIS A 150 -6.71 -6.21 6.37
N LYS A 151 -6.35 -7.39 6.86
CA LYS A 151 -5.00 -7.72 7.36
C LYS A 151 -4.10 -8.19 6.22
N MET A 152 -2.83 -7.80 6.24
CA MET A 152 -1.77 -8.44 5.47
C MET A 152 -1.10 -9.52 6.35
N ASN A 153 -1.65 -10.73 6.30
CA ASN A 153 -1.37 -11.78 7.29
C ASN A 153 0.10 -12.20 7.41
N PHE A 154 0.88 -12.16 6.33
CA PHE A 154 2.27 -12.63 6.33
C PHE A 154 3.30 -11.53 6.52
N ASP A 155 2.89 -10.28 6.47
CA ASP A 155 3.78 -9.13 6.58
C ASP A 155 4.46 -9.05 7.95
N SER A 156 3.76 -9.48 9.01
CA SER A 156 4.30 -9.57 10.37
C SER A 156 5.56 -10.42 10.47
N PHE A 157 5.67 -11.51 9.70
CA PHE A 157 6.88 -12.35 9.67
C PHE A 157 8.02 -11.63 8.98
N TYR A 158 7.76 -11.06 7.81
CA TYR A 158 8.76 -10.32 7.05
C TYR A 158 9.34 -9.15 7.85
N VAL A 159 8.47 -8.29 8.37
CA VAL A 159 8.87 -7.11 9.15
C VAL A 159 9.58 -7.52 10.44
N SER A 160 9.09 -8.55 11.14
CA SER A 160 9.74 -9.03 12.38
C SER A 160 11.12 -9.63 12.14
N ILE A 161 11.31 -10.38 11.05
CA ILE A 161 12.62 -10.94 10.69
C ILE A 161 13.61 -9.81 10.37
N LEU A 162 13.20 -8.83 9.60
CA LEU A 162 14.03 -7.66 9.30
C LEU A 162 14.35 -6.87 10.55
N SER A 163 13.38 -6.62 11.42
CA SER A 163 13.57 -5.91 12.70
C SER A 163 14.55 -6.65 13.62
N ALA A 164 14.41 -7.96 13.72
CA ALA A 164 15.34 -8.78 14.50
C ALA A 164 16.78 -8.68 13.95
N ARG A 165 16.93 -8.73 12.62
CA ARG A 165 18.23 -8.57 11.95
C ARG A 165 18.84 -7.19 12.20
N HIS A 166 18.08 -6.11 12.11
CA HIS A 166 18.54 -4.74 12.39
C HIS A 166 19.04 -4.60 13.84
N MET A 167 18.43 -5.33 14.77
CA MET A 167 18.82 -5.33 16.19
C MET A 167 19.90 -6.36 16.53
N GLY A 168 20.52 -7.01 15.55
CA GLY A 168 21.51 -8.07 15.79
C GLY A 168 20.96 -9.35 16.45
N LYS A 169 19.63 -9.55 16.42
CA LYS A 169 18.96 -10.74 16.97
C LYS A 169 18.93 -11.88 15.94
N SER A 170 18.70 -13.11 16.42
CA SER A 170 18.65 -14.28 15.56
C SER A 170 17.39 -14.30 14.65
N PHE A 171 17.48 -15.00 13.52
CA PHE A 171 16.36 -15.27 12.64
C PHE A 171 15.16 -15.91 13.38
N ILE A 172 15.46 -16.85 14.28
CA ILE A 172 14.43 -17.53 15.09
C ILE A 172 13.67 -16.51 15.96
N SER A 173 14.36 -15.54 16.55
CA SER A 173 13.72 -14.46 17.30
C SER A 173 12.76 -13.66 16.41
N GLY A 174 13.14 -13.39 15.15
CA GLY A 174 12.29 -12.72 14.17
C GLY A 174 11.03 -13.52 13.88
N VAL A 175 11.17 -14.82 13.61
CA VAL A 175 10.03 -15.71 13.32
C VAL A 175 9.07 -15.79 14.52
N LEU A 176 9.59 -15.96 15.75
CA LEU A 176 8.76 -16.03 16.96
C LEU A 176 7.99 -14.70 17.20
N ASN A 177 8.64 -13.56 17.02
CA ASN A 177 7.97 -12.27 17.15
C ASN A 177 6.93 -12.06 16.05
N GLY A 178 7.23 -12.46 14.81
CA GLY A 178 6.28 -12.45 13.69
C GLY A 178 5.05 -13.30 13.98
N PHE A 179 5.23 -14.49 14.55
CA PHE A 179 4.14 -15.37 14.97
C PHE A 179 3.27 -14.74 16.07
N ILE A 180 3.90 -14.14 17.08
CA ILE A 180 3.16 -13.42 18.15
C ILE A 180 2.35 -12.26 17.56
N SER A 181 2.93 -11.48 16.65
CA SER A 181 2.25 -10.38 15.98
C SER A 181 1.07 -10.89 15.13
N TRP A 182 1.29 -11.95 14.35
CA TRP A 182 0.25 -12.61 13.55
C TRP A 182 -0.89 -13.12 14.42
N LEU A 183 -0.58 -13.82 15.53
CA LEU A 183 -1.58 -14.32 16.47
C LEU A 183 -2.37 -13.17 17.12
N SER A 184 -1.71 -12.11 17.54
CA SER A 184 -2.36 -10.91 18.07
C SER A 184 -3.35 -10.30 17.07
N ALA A 185 -2.97 -10.26 15.79
CA ALA A 185 -3.82 -9.77 14.70
C ALA A 185 -5.04 -10.68 14.42
N MET A 186 -5.04 -11.95 14.85
CA MET A 186 -6.21 -12.81 14.76
C MET A 186 -7.33 -12.37 15.69
N PHE A 187 -6.98 -11.89 16.88
CA PHE A 187 -7.94 -11.40 17.87
C PHE A 187 -8.32 -9.93 17.68
N ASN A 188 -7.38 -9.12 17.20
CA ASN A 188 -7.62 -7.72 16.90
C ASN A 188 -6.86 -7.31 15.62
N ARG A 189 -7.61 -7.07 14.53
CA ARG A 189 -7.04 -6.71 13.23
C ARG A 189 -6.17 -5.45 13.27
N GLU A 190 -6.45 -4.50 14.16
CA GLU A 190 -5.66 -3.28 14.34
C GLU A 190 -4.25 -3.53 14.91
N LYS A 191 -3.97 -4.75 15.34
CA LYS A 191 -2.64 -5.18 15.78
C LYS A 191 -1.81 -5.82 14.66
N CYS A 192 -2.36 -5.90 13.44
CA CYS A 192 -1.64 -6.41 12.27
C CYS A 192 -0.49 -5.46 11.89
N SER A 193 0.61 -6.03 11.41
CA SER A 193 1.81 -5.32 10.98
C SER A 193 1.53 -4.32 9.85
N SER A 194 0.75 -4.75 8.86
CA SER A 194 0.26 -3.89 7.78
C SER A 194 -1.22 -4.11 7.54
N LEU A 195 -1.90 -3.03 7.16
CA LEU A 195 -3.34 -3.01 6.91
C LEU A 195 -3.65 -2.54 5.50
N ILE A 196 -4.70 -3.14 4.92
CA ILE A 196 -5.27 -2.73 3.63
C ILE A 196 -6.57 -2.01 3.91
N TYR A 197 -6.69 -0.79 3.42
CA TYR A 197 -7.87 0.06 3.52
C TYR A 197 -8.58 0.08 2.17
N ILE A 198 -9.88 -0.19 2.15
CA ILE A 198 -10.75 -0.05 0.99
C ILE A 198 -11.60 1.20 1.21
N MET A 199 -11.54 2.15 0.29
CA MET A 199 -12.13 3.48 0.45
C MET A 199 -12.97 3.86 -0.78
N LYS A 200 -14.02 4.62 -0.52
CA LYS A 200 -14.85 5.29 -1.53
C LYS A 200 -15.05 6.76 -1.20
#